data_68fcbf671da5b2b8b004ba9f58535908
#
_entry.id   68fcbf671da5b2b8b004ba9f58535908
#
_cell.length_a   1.000
_cell.length_b   1.000
_cell.length_c   1.000
_cell.angle_alpha   90.00
_cell.angle_beta   90.00
_cell.angle_gamma   90.00
#
_symmetry.space_group_name_H-M   'P 1'
#
loop_
_entity.id
_entity.type
_entity.pdbx_description
1 polymer ?
#
loop_
_entity_poly.entity_id
_entity_poly.type
_entity_poly.pdbx_seq_one_letter_code
_entity_poly.pdbx_strand_id
1 'polypeptide(L)'
;MANAPSKVVKSVNRWTPNPAPVSNENLSDYLYHELNRLSDVIFNIDVMRLEKTHRDPSYDNGKPRDGDIRYADGSDWPEEGQNLYYYDGTQWIPLGGGGGAGDYGQFYDTTNQVAAAVNTGQGVEWGNTAYSRGVTVDGSDSTKINFSNSGKYYIDFTATIHSENASSKEIYFWPAVDGTDIANSGMVHTLESNNHRRTISRSGIFQISAGSYLQAMWATNDTDLDLHGLSASAFAPAIPSVTLSVVQVSG
;
A
#
# COMPACT_ATOMS: atom_id res chain seq x y z
N MET A 1 24.06 23.58 -18.54
CA MET A 1 24.25 22.93 -17.23
C MET A 1 25.22 21.77 -17.42
N ALA A 2 26.37 21.81 -16.79
CA ALA A 2 27.42 20.83 -17.00
C ALA A 2 27.07 19.56 -16.24
N ASN A 3 26.94 18.45 -16.96
CA ASN A 3 26.85 17.12 -16.38
C ASN A 3 28.13 16.84 -15.59
N ALA A 4 27.99 16.63 -14.28
CA ALA A 4 29.09 16.11 -13.50
C ALA A 4 29.44 14.71 -14.05
N PRO A 5 30.73 14.42 -14.30
CA PRO A 5 31.13 13.12 -14.79
C PRO A 5 30.78 12.06 -13.75
N SER A 6 30.00 11.05 -14.14
CA SER A 6 29.77 9.88 -13.32
C SER A 6 31.14 9.24 -13.04
N LYS A 7 31.60 9.29 -11.79
CA LYS A 7 32.72 8.46 -11.36
C LYS A 7 32.25 7.02 -11.40
N VAL A 8 32.59 6.33 -12.46
CA VAL A 8 32.56 4.87 -12.47
C VAL A 8 33.52 4.41 -11.37
N VAL A 9 32.97 4.01 -10.25
CA VAL A 9 33.77 3.35 -9.20
C VAL A 9 34.06 1.97 -9.77
N LYS A 10 35.24 1.78 -10.31
CA LYS A 10 35.72 0.49 -10.74
C LYS A 10 35.62 -0.48 -9.57
N SER A 11 34.98 -1.61 -9.85
CA SER A 11 34.92 -2.87 -9.09
C SER A 11 35.73 -2.93 -7.80
N VAL A 12 35.12 -3.53 -6.77
CA VAL A 12 35.79 -3.96 -5.52
C VAL A 12 37.26 -4.22 -5.78
N ASN A 13 38.11 -3.37 -5.21
CA ASN A 13 39.56 -3.48 -5.37
C ASN A 13 39.99 -4.86 -4.93
N ARG A 14 40.15 -5.74 -5.88
CA ARG A 14 40.69 -7.07 -5.61
C ARG A 14 42.10 -6.87 -5.12
N TRP A 15 42.37 -7.19 -3.85
CA TRP A 15 43.73 -7.16 -3.34
C TRP A 15 44.59 -8.13 -4.17
N THR A 16 45.63 -7.59 -4.78
CA THR A 16 46.62 -8.33 -5.51
C THR A 16 47.96 -8.04 -4.85
N PRO A 17 48.62 -9.02 -4.20
CA PRO A 17 49.91 -8.79 -3.55
C PRO A 17 50.95 -8.35 -4.58
N ASN A 18 51.82 -7.44 -4.17
CA ASN A 18 53.03 -7.15 -4.97
C ASN A 18 53.95 -8.38 -5.01
N PRO A 19 54.80 -8.47 -6.04
CA PRO A 19 55.82 -9.50 -6.05
C PRO A 19 56.69 -9.49 -4.77
N ALA A 20 56.87 -10.65 -4.15
CA ALA A 20 57.73 -10.76 -2.96
C ALA A 20 59.17 -10.36 -3.27
N PRO A 21 59.92 -9.76 -2.35
CA PRO A 21 61.33 -9.42 -2.53
C PRO A 21 62.16 -10.72 -2.71
N VAL A 22 63.19 -10.59 -3.53
CA VAL A 22 64.07 -11.74 -3.87
C VAL A 22 65.07 -12.05 -2.72
N SER A 23 65.21 -11.12 -1.74
CA SER A 23 66.09 -11.30 -0.58
C SER A 23 65.35 -11.01 0.72
N ASN A 24 65.81 -11.61 1.82
CA ASN A 24 65.19 -11.44 3.15
C ASN A 24 65.45 -10.04 3.77
N GLU A 25 66.33 -9.24 3.20
CA GLU A 25 66.69 -7.91 3.75
C GLU A 25 65.54 -6.91 3.75
N ASN A 26 64.56 -7.09 2.82
CA ASN A 26 63.38 -6.19 2.69
C ASN A 26 62.07 -6.89 3.00
N LEU A 27 62.10 -8.07 3.60
CA LEU A 27 60.89 -8.88 3.82
C LEU A 27 59.97 -8.21 4.86
N SER A 28 60.51 -7.60 5.90
CA SER A 28 59.69 -6.93 6.91
C SER A 28 58.95 -5.69 6.36
N ASP A 29 59.64 -4.89 5.54
CA ASP A 29 59.02 -3.73 4.89
C ASP A 29 57.97 -4.14 3.88
N TYR A 30 58.25 -5.18 3.11
CA TYR A 30 57.28 -5.78 2.19
C TYR A 30 56.00 -6.24 2.93
N LEU A 31 56.15 -7.02 4.00
CA LEU A 31 55.03 -7.49 4.80
C LEU A 31 54.25 -6.39 5.41
N TYR A 32 54.94 -5.35 5.96
CA TYR A 32 54.29 -4.20 6.51
C TYR A 32 53.44 -3.46 5.48
N HIS A 33 53.96 -3.19 4.30
CA HIS A 33 53.21 -2.53 3.21
C HIS A 33 52.05 -3.39 2.68
N GLU A 34 52.23 -4.71 2.52
CA GLU A 34 51.15 -5.58 2.04
C GLU A 34 50.04 -5.75 3.09
N LEU A 35 50.39 -5.82 4.39
CA LEU A 35 49.37 -5.85 5.46
C LEU A 35 48.59 -4.57 5.56
N ASN A 36 49.25 -3.39 5.40
CA ASN A 36 48.53 -2.12 5.34
C ASN A 36 47.58 -2.05 4.14
N ARG A 37 48.03 -2.44 2.97
CA ARG A 37 47.18 -2.50 1.77
C ARG A 37 45.98 -3.45 1.95
N LEU A 38 46.22 -4.61 2.59
CA LEU A 38 45.17 -5.55 2.91
C LEU A 38 44.17 -4.95 3.92
N SER A 39 44.71 -4.27 4.95
CA SER A 39 43.88 -3.54 5.93
C SER A 39 43.00 -2.49 5.28
N ASP A 40 43.54 -1.71 4.33
CA ASP A 40 42.78 -0.71 3.59
C ASP A 40 41.67 -1.34 2.73
N VAL A 41 41.96 -2.50 2.13
CA VAL A 41 40.93 -3.25 1.37
C VAL A 41 39.84 -3.77 2.30
N ILE A 42 40.19 -4.35 3.45
CA ILE A 42 39.25 -4.85 4.44
C ILE A 42 38.41 -3.70 5.01
N PHE A 43 39.03 -2.57 5.35
CA PHE A 43 38.31 -1.38 5.84
C PHE A 43 37.32 -0.83 4.81
N ASN A 44 37.64 -0.92 3.52
CA ASN A 44 36.72 -0.52 2.46
C ASN A 44 35.60 -1.55 2.20
N ILE A 45 35.72 -2.77 2.68
CA ILE A 45 34.65 -3.79 2.62
C ILE A 45 33.61 -3.58 3.71
N ASP A 46 33.94 -2.94 4.84
CA ASP A 46 33.00 -2.63 5.91
C ASP A 46 31.90 -1.63 5.48
N VAL A 47 32.13 -0.89 4.39
CA VAL A 47 31.12 -0.03 3.79
C VAL A 47 30.64 -0.66 2.50
N MET A 48 29.52 -1.36 2.53
CA MET A 48 28.87 -1.87 1.33
C MET A 48 28.40 -0.68 0.48
N ARG A 49 29.23 -0.27 -0.49
CA ARG A 49 28.85 0.74 -1.49
C ARG A 49 28.11 0.03 -2.61
N LEU A 50 26.80 0.15 -2.58
CA LEU A 50 25.97 -0.31 -3.68
C LEU A 50 26.09 0.69 -4.82
N GLU A 51 26.46 0.21 -5.98
CA GLU A 51 26.55 1.02 -7.18
C GLU A 51 25.13 1.42 -7.62
N LYS A 52 24.93 2.72 -7.82
CA LYS A 52 23.67 3.25 -8.34
C LYS A 52 23.57 2.86 -9.81
N THR A 53 22.58 2.08 -10.17
CA THR A 53 22.40 1.63 -11.54
C THR A 53 21.21 2.33 -12.19
N HIS A 54 21.40 2.84 -13.40
CA HIS A 54 20.37 3.52 -14.21
C HIS A 54 19.69 2.55 -15.16
N ARG A 55 20.27 1.37 -15.40
CA ARG A 55 19.77 0.40 -16.34
C ARG A 55 19.59 -0.96 -15.68
N ASP A 56 18.75 -1.77 -16.28
CA ASP A 56 18.66 -3.17 -15.94
C ASP A 56 20.07 -3.80 -15.92
N PRO A 57 20.51 -4.37 -14.78
CA PRO A 57 21.82 -4.97 -14.65
C PRO A 57 22.13 -6.09 -15.65
N SER A 58 21.13 -6.66 -16.31
CA SER A 58 21.30 -7.64 -17.38
C SER A 58 22.01 -7.06 -18.62
N TYR A 59 22.03 -5.73 -18.77
CA TYR A 59 22.75 -5.05 -19.84
C TYR A 59 24.21 -4.73 -19.51
N ASP A 60 24.61 -4.79 -18.23
CA ASP A 60 25.96 -4.46 -17.78
C ASP A 60 26.79 -5.73 -17.55
N ASN A 61 27.34 -6.32 -18.61
CA ASN A 61 28.47 -7.29 -18.60
C ASN A 61 28.38 -8.54 -17.73
N GLY A 62 27.23 -9.13 -17.58
CA GLY A 62 27.15 -10.47 -16.99
C GLY A 62 25.75 -10.82 -16.56
N LYS A 63 25.41 -12.07 -16.72
CA LYS A 63 24.16 -12.58 -16.18
C LYS A 63 24.17 -12.38 -14.66
N PRO A 64 23.13 -11.79 -14.07
CA PRO A 64 23.00 -11.71 -12.63
C PRO A 64 23.03 -13.14 -12.05
N ARG A 65 23.57 -13.26 -10.85
CA ARG A 65 23.61 -14.52 -10.10
C ARG A 65 22.60 -14.47 -8.97
N ASP A 66 22.06 -15.61 -8.64
CA ASP A 66 21.20 -15.73 -7.46
C ASP A 66 21.91 -15.16 -6.22
N GLY A 67 21.21 -14.25 -5.54
CA GLY A 67 21.73 -13.49 -4.40
C GLY A 67 22.48 -12.20 -4.73
N ASP A 68 22.66 -11.82 -6.00
CA ASP A 68 23.21 -10.52 -6.34
C ASP A 68 22.32 -9.38 -5.81
N ILE A 69 22.94 -8.36 -5.21
CA ILE A 69 22.23 -7.19 -4.66
C ILE A 69 22.63 -5.95 -5.43
N ARG A 70 21.65 -5.13 -5.82
CA ARG A 70 21.84 -3.89 -6.55
C ARG A 70 20.93 -2.79 -6.01
N TYR A 71 21.40 -1.55 -6.08
CA TYR A 71 20.58 -0.37 -5.81
C TYR A 71 20.17 0.27 -7.14
N ALA A 72 18.85 0.38 -7.36
CA ALA A 72 18.29 1.09 -8.49
C ALA A 72 17.92 2.51 -8.08
N ASP A 73 18.16 3.49 -8.95
CA ASP A 73 17.83 4.90 -8.67
C ASP A 73 16.44 5.32 -9.18
N GLY A 74 15.73 4.40 -9.83
CA GLY A 74 14.37 4.61 -10.31
C GLY A 74 14.27 5.43 -11.59
N SER A 75 15.39 5.72 -12.30
CA SER A 75 15.33 6.50 -13.54
C SER A 75 15.02 5.65 -14.78
N ASP A 76 15.69 4.52 -14.95
CA ASP A 76 15.52 3.67 -16.11
C ASP A 76 15.21 2.21 -15.77
N TRP A 77 15.41 1.80 -14.52
CA TRP A 77 15.15 0.44 -14.03
C TRP A 77 15.22 0.37 -12.50
N PRO A 78 14.36 -0.40 -11.88
CA PRO A 78 13.09 -0.91 -12.42
C PRO A 78 12.03 0.20 -12.46
N GLU A 79 10.99 0.01 -13.25
CA GLU A 79 9.86 0.96 -13.36
C GLU A 79 9.18 1.26 -12.01
N GLU A 80 9.40 0.40 -11.01
CA GLU A 80 8.82 0.47 -9.66
C GLU A 80 9.54 1.48 -8.74
N GLY A 81 10.60 2.14 -9.22
CA GLY A 81 11.23 3.26 -8.52
C GLY A 81 12.54 2.91 -7.80
N GLN A 82 13.03 3.87 -7.02
CA GLN A 82 14.29 3.81 -6.30
C GLN A 82 14.24 2.81 -5.16
N ASN A 83 15.06 1.74 -5.20
CA ASN A 83 15.12 0.71 -4.17
C ASN A 83 16.40 -0.13 -4.22
N LEU A 84 16.57 -0.95 -3.21
CA LEU A 84 17.55 -2.03 -3.15
C LEU A 84 16.90 -3.32 -3.64
N TYR A 85 17.51 -4.01 -4.59
CA TYR A 85 16.99 -5.24 -5.20
C TYR A 85 17.97 -6.40 -5.00
N TYR A 86 17.43 -7.61 -4.89
CA TYR A 86 18.21 -8.85 -5.00
C TYR A 86 17.70 -9.67 -6.18
N TYR A 87 18.58 -10.45 -6.77
CA TYR A 87 18.25 -11.40 -7.84
C TYR A 87 17.96 -12.77 -7.26
N ASP A 88 16.78 -13.34 -7.55
CA ASP A 88 16.35 -14.65 -7.05
C ASP A 88 16.72 -15.83 -7.98
N GLY A 89 17.58 -15.58 -8.96
CA GLY A 89 17.94 -16.54 -10.01
C GLY A 89 17.09 -16.42 -11.28
N THR A 90 15.97 -15.72 -11.24
CA THR A 90 15.03 -15.50 -12.37
C THR A 90 14.71 -14.03 -12.61
N GLN A 91 14.56 -13.25 -11.55
CA GLN A 91 14.16 -11.84 -11.62
C GLN A 91 14.74 -11.02 -10.46
N TRP A 92 14.73 -9.71 -10.60
CA TRP A 92 15.10 -8.79 -9.54
C TRP A 92 13.91 -8.51 -8.63
N ILE A 93 14.09 -8.73 -7.31
CA ILE A 93 13.07 -8.54 -6.29
C ILE A 93 13.49 -7.40 -5.36
N PRO A 94 12.65 -6.42 -5.06
CA PRO A 94 12.98 -5.36 -4.11
C PRO A 94 13.20 -5.94 -2.70
N LEU A 95 14.33 -5.60 -2.07
CA LEU A 95 14.70 -6.04 -0.71
C LEU A 95 13.92 -5.32 0.40
N GLY A 96 13.48 -4.12 0.13
CA GLY A 96 12.42 -3.50 0.92
C GLY A 96 11.13 -3.92 0.25
N GLY A 97 10.25 -4.62 0.90
CA GLY A 97 8.93 -4.89 0.32
C GLY A 97 8.45 -3.62 -0.32
N GLY A 98 8.11 -3.66 -1.61
CA GLY A 98 7.95 -2.53 -2.52
C GLY A 98 7.51 -1.27 -1.77
N GLY A 99 8.45 -0.37 -1.51
CA GLY A 99 8.22 0.82 -0.69
C GLY A 99 7.48 1.93 -1.44
N GLY A 100 6.72 1.59 -2.43
CA GLY A 100 5.54 2.34 -2.77
C GLY A 100 4.57 2.16 -1.61
N ALA A 101 4.16 3.24 -0.94
CA ALA A 101 3.08 3.15 0.03
C ALA A 101 1.99 2.27 -0.59
N GLY A 102 1.57 1.20 0.12
CA GLY A 102 0.54 0.28 -0.36
C GLY A 102 -0.69 1.08 -0.80
N ASP A 103 -1.55 0.47 -1.57
CA ASP A 103 -2.79 1.12 -1.97
C ASP A 103 -3.60 1.55 -0.75
N TYR A 104 -4.20 2.70 -0.83
CA TYR A 104 -5.06 3.23 0.23
C TYR A 104 -6.18 4.10 -0.34
N GLY A 105 -7.25 4.23 0.41
CA GLY A 105 -8.33 5.14 0.09
C GLY A 105 -9.09 5.56 1.34
N GLN A 106 -9.57 6.80 1.36
CA GLN A 106 -10.52 7.29 2.35
C GLN A 106 -11.65 8.01 1.63
N PHE A 107 -12.83 7.47 1.80
CA PHE A 107 -14.06 7.90 1.12
C PHE A 107 -15.12 8.26 2.16
N TYR A 108 -16.00 9.17 1.83
CA TYR A 108 -17.11 9.55 2.70
C TYR A 108 -18.26 10.15 1.90
N ASP A 109 -19.43 10.17 2.51
CA ASP A 109 -20.58 10.96 2.05
C ASP A 109 -21.13 11.82 3.18
N THR A 110 -21.64 12.98 2.86
CA THR A 110 -22.24 13.92 3.82
C THR A 110 -23.75 14.08 3.63
N THR A 111 -24.29 13.46 2.58
CA THR A 111 -25.72 13.47 2.29
C THR A 111 -26.43 12.32 3.03
N ASN A 112 -27.72 12.48 3.24
CA ASN A 112 -28.54 11.39 3.76
C ASN A 112 -28.84 10.40 2.63
N GLN A 113 -28.67 9.10 2.92
CA GLN A 113 -28.98 8.03 2.00
C GLN A 113 -30.20 7.28 2.53
N VAL A 114 -31.29 7.30 1.77
CA VAL A 114 -32.54 6.65 2.16
C VAL A 114 -32.71 5.31 1.44
N ALA A 115 -33.40 4.37 2.06
CA ALA A 115 -33.68 3.09 1.44
C ALA A 115 -34.67 3.25 0.29
N ALA A 116 -34.32 2.76 -0.89
CA ALA A 116 -35.21 2.76 -2.06
C ALA A 116 -36.45 1.89 -1.85
N ALA A 117 -36.30 0.78 -1.13
CA ALA A 117 -37.39 -0.13 -0.74
C ALA A 117 -37.02 -0.95 0.50
N VAL A 118 -38.01 -1.39 1.24
CA VAL A 118 -37.82 -2.29 2.38
C VAL A 118 -37.29 -3.66 1.93
N ASN A 119 -36.44 -4.26 2.75
CA ASN A 119 -35.88 -5.61 2.53
C ASN A 119 -35.17 -5.76 1.18
N THR A 120 -34.65 -4.66 0.65
CA THR A 120 -33.92 -4.64 -0.63
C THR A 120 -32.50 -4.14 -0.40
N GLY A 121 -31.50 -4.93 -0.79
CA GLY A 121 -30.09 -4.54 -0.70
C GLY A 121 -29.75 -3.44 -1.71
N GLN A 122 -29.05 -2.43 -1.25
CA GLN A 122 -28.52 -1.34 -2.08
C GLN A 122 -27.11 -0.97 -1.66
N GLY A 123 -26.31 -0.44 -2.58
CA GLY A 123 -24.96 0.02 -2.28
C GLY A 123 -24.96 1.35 -1.52
N VAL A 124 -23.98 1.52 -0.63
CA VAL A 124 -23.66 2.83 -0.04
C VAL A 124 -23.03 3.70 -1.10
N GLU A 125 -23.48 4.95 -1.24
CA GLU A 125 -22.90 5.92 -2.16
C GLU A 125 -21.71 6.67 -1.53
N TRP A 126 -20.67 6.94 -2.33
CA TRP A 126 -19.44 7.62 -1.93
C TRP A 126 -19.32 8.94 -2.70
N GLY A 127 -19.82 10.02 -2.14
CA GLY A 127 -19.84 11.33 -2.79
C GLY A 127 -18.48 12.04 -2.79
N ASN A 128 -17.56 11.67 -1.88
CA ASN A 128 -16.30 12.37 -1.67
C ASN A 128 -15.13 11.41 -1.47
N THR A 129 -13.97 11.84 -1.98
CA THR A 129 -12.67 11.19 -1.74
C THR A 129 -11.76 12.17 -1.00
N ALA A 130 -11.29 11.80 0.19
CA ALA A 130 -10.31 12.59 0.93
C ALA A 130 -8.89 12.31 0.41
N TYR A 131 -8.52 11.04 0.33
CA TYR A 131 -7.22 10.56 -0.16
C TYR A 131 -7.41 9.25 -0.90
N SER A 132 -6.62 9.03 -1.96
CA SER A 132 -6.63 7.73 -2.64
C SER A 132 -5.33 7.50 -3.42
N ARG A 133 -4.94 6.23 -3.49
CA ARG A 133 -3.88 5.70 -4.34
C ARG A 133 -4.20 4.24 -4.61
N GLY A 134 -4.31 3.87 -5.88
CA GLY A 134 -4.62 2.50 -6.28
C GLY A 134 -6.03 2.00 -5.89
N VAL A 135 -6.79 2.81 -5.15
CA VAL A 135 -8.20 2.55 -4.76
C VAL A 135 -9.01 3.79 -5.10
N THR A 136 -10.10 3.66 -5.86
CA THR A 136 -10.88 4.81 -6.34
C THR A 136 -12.38 4.52 -6.33
N VAL A 137 -13.20 5.55 -6.17
CA VAL A 137 -14.64 5.45 -6.46
C VAL A 137 -14.83 5.29 -7.97
N ASP A 138 -15.74 4.42 -8.39
CA ASP A 138 -16.06 4.24 -9.80
C ASP A 138 -16.74 5.49 -10.37
N GLY A 139 -16.32 5.92 -11.55
CA GLY A 139 -16.84 7.15 -12.17
C GLY A 139 -18.25 7.04 -12.73
N SER A 140 -18.79 5.82 -12.88
CA SER A 140 -20.13 5.56 -13.41
C SER A 140 -21.13 5.04 -12.37
N ASP A 141 -20.60 4.54 -11.24
CA ASP A 141 -21.40 3.95 -10.16
C ASP A 141 -20.74 4.27 -8.81
N SER A 142 -21.20 5.33 -8.16
CA SER A 142 -20.65 5.85 -6.89
C SER A 142 -20.73 4.85 -5.73
N THR A 143 -21.39 3.72 -5.89
CA THR A 143 -21.44 2.66 -4.87
C THR A 143 -20.24 1.71 -4.92
N LYS A 144 -19.43 1.78 -5.99
CA LYS A 144 -18.30 0.87 -6.22
C LYS A 144 -16.98 1.53 -5.86
N ILE A 145 -16.15 0.80 -5.15
CA ILE A 145 -14.76 1.13 -4.86
C ILE A 145 -13.86 0.17 -5.64
N ASN A 146 -13.15 0.69 -6.65
CA ASN A 146 -12.30 -0.07 -7.55
C ASN A 146 -10.88 -0.23 -6.99
N PHE A 147 -10.25 -1.38 -7.24
CA PHE A 147 -8.89 -1.71 -6.80
C PHE A 147 -7.97 -1.94 -8.01
N SER A 148 -6.88 -1.18 -8.09
CA SER A 148 -5.90 -1.30 -9.18
C SER A 148 -4.98 -2.51 -9.02
N ASN A 149 -4.67 -2.91 -7.78
CA ASN A 149 -3.72 -3.98 -7.48
C ASN A 149 -4.38 -5.10 -6.67
N SER A 150 -3.89 -6.32 -6.86
CA SER A 150 -4.28 -7.46 -6.01
C SER A 150 -3.63 -7.33 -4.63
N GLY A 151 -4.29 -7.84 -3.59
CA GLY A 151 -3.70 -7.85 -2.25
C GLY A 151 -4.72 -8.13 -1.16
N LYS A 152 -4.21 -8.12 0.09
CA LYS A 152 -5.07 -8.09 1.28
C LYS A 152 -5.24 -6.66 1.72
N TYR A 153 -6.48 -6.25 1.89
CA TYR A 153 -6.85 -4.90 2.28
C TYR A 153 -7.55 -4.91 3.63
N TYR A 154 -7.05 -4.11 4.56
CA TYR A 154 -7.81 -3.75 5.75
C TYR A 154 -8.82 -2.69 5.37
N ILE A 155 -10.07 -2.94 5.68
CA ILE A 155 -11.19 -2.07 5.34
C ILE A 155 -11.95 -1.77 6.64
N ASP A 156 -12.15 -0.48 6.92
CA ASP A 156 -12.94 0.01 8.04
C ASP A 156 -14.09 0.86 7.53
N PHE A 157 -15.30 0.40 7.81
CA PHE A 157 -16.55 1.04 7.44
C PHE A 157 -17.22 1.63 8.69
N THR A 158 -17.68 2.87 8.58
CA THR A 158 -18.47 3.52 9.63
C THR A 158 -19.70 4.18 9.00
N ALA A 159 -20.85 4.04 9.64
CA ALA A 159 -22.09 4.69 9.25
C ALA A 159 -22.78 5.31 10.46
N THR A 160 -23.38 6.48 10.28
CA THR A 160 -24.31 7.08 11.22
C THR A 160 -25.72 6.75 10.75
N ILE A 161 -26.41 5.91 11.48
CA ILE A 161 -27.78 5.48 11.20
C ILE A 161 -28.79 6.27 12.04
N HIS A 162 -29.93 6.54 11.45
CA HIS A 162 -31.00 7.30 12.09
C HIS A 162 -32.35 6.67 11.79
N SER A 163 -33.30 6.79 12.72
CA SER A 163 -34.68 6.33 12.57
C SER A 163 -35.66 7.45 12.91
N GLU A 164 -36.60 7.70 12.03
CA GLU A 164 -37.78 8.55 12.28
C GLU A 164 -38.99 7.71 12.75
N ASN A 165 -38.87 6.39 12.83
CA ASN A 165 -39.95 5.51 13.27
C ASN A 165 -40.02 5.38 14.78
N ALA A 166 -41.22 5.40 15.35
CA ALA A 166 -41.44 5.29 16.80
C ALA A 166 -41.31 3.85 17.33
N SER A 167 -41.26 2.85 16.45
CA SER A 167 -41.09 1.44 16.79
C SER A 167 -39.73 0.91 16.40
N SER A 168 -39.34 -0.19 17.01
CA SER A 168 -38.07 -0.89 16.73
C SER A 168 -37.97 -1.32 15.28
N LYS A 169 -36.89 -0.91 14.63
CA LYS A 169 -36.58 -1.23 13.22
C LYS A 169 -35.15 -1.69 13.06
N GLU A 170 -34.87 -2.46 12.02
CA GLU A 170 -33.58 -3.06 11.77
C GLU A 170 -32.97 -2.57 10.48
N ILE A 171 -31.66 -2.35 10.53
CA ILE A 171 -30.82 -2.05 9.39
C ILE A 171 -29.67 -3.05 9.33
N TYR A 172 -29.39 -3.53 8.13
CA TYR A 172 -28.39 -4.58 7.83
C TYR A 172 -27.29 -4.01 6.98
N PHE A 173 -26.05 -4.47 7.21
CA PHE A 173 -24.88 -4.11 6.41
C PHE A 173 -24.05 -5.34 6.10
N TRP A 174 -23.49 -5.41 4.90
CA TRP A 174 -22.53 -6.43 4.50
C TRP A 174 -21.67 -5.95 3.33
N PRO A 175 -20.42 -6.42 3.18
CA PRO A 175 -19.61 -6.17 2.00
C PRO A 175 -19.96 -7.16 0.88
N ALA A 176 -19.86 -6.67 -0.36
CA ALA A 176 -19.89 -7.46 -1.58
C ALA A 176 -18.66 -7.16 -2.44
N VAL A 177 -18.09 -8.16 -3.09
CA VAL A 177 -17.00 -8.02 -4.06
C VAL A 177 -17.50 -8.52 -5.41
N ASP A 178 -17.32 -7.70 -6.45
CA ASP A 178 -17.79 -7.97 -7.82
C ASP A 178 -19.27 -8.36 -7.88
N GLY A 179 -20.09 -7.71 -7.04
CA GLY A 179 -21.52 -7.97 -6.91
C GLY A 179 -21.89 -9.25 -6.18
N THR A 180 -20.92 -9.96 -5.59
CA THR A 180 -21.16 -11.17 -4.80
C THR A 180 -21.01 -10.88 -3.31
N ASP A 181 -22.06 -11.16 -2.54
CA ASP A 181 -22.07 -10.97 -1.09
C ASP A 181 -21.04 -11.87 -0.41
N ILE A 182 -20.25 -11.29 0.51
CA ILE A 182 -19.29 -12.07 1.28
C ILE A 182 -20.01 -12.84 2.39
N ALA A 183 -19.92 -14.15 2.37
CA ALA A 183 -20.57 -15.02 3.36
C ALA A 183 -20.08 -14.72 4.80
N ASN A 184 -20.97 -14.74 5.78
CA ASN A 184 -20.71 -14.53 7.21
C ASN A 184 -20.12 -13.13 7.56
N SER A 185 -20.32 -12.14 6.69
CA SER A 185 -19.81 -10.78 6.87
C SER A 185 -20.88 -9.77 7.30
N GLY A 186 -22.15 -10.17 7.31
CA GLY A 186 -23.27 -9.31 7.65
C GLY A 186 -23.27 -8.85 9.13
N MET A 187 -23.83 -7.67 9.37
CA MET A 187 -24.18 -7.17 10.71
C MET A 187 -25.58 -6.55 10.66
N VAL A 188 -26.27 -6.59 11.80
CA VAL A 188 -27.58 -6.00 11.99
C VAL A 188 -27.56 -5.08 13.19
N HIS A 189 -28.27 -3.96 13.08
CA HIS A 189 -28.49 -3.04 14.16
C HIS A 189 -30.00 -2.70 14.27
N THR A 190 -30.45 -2.62 15.50
CA THR A 190 -31.82 -2.25 15.82
C THR A 190 -31.84 -0.83 16.38
N LEU A 191 -32.70 0.02 15.84
CA LEU A 191 -33.03 1.33 16.37
C LEU A 191 -34.41 1.26 17.01
N GLU A 192 -34.53 1.66 18.27
CA GLU A 192 -35.69 1.34 19.13
C GLU A 192 -36.69 2.47 19.26
N SER A 193 -36.39 3.67 18.77
CA SER A 193 -37.24 4.84 18.97
C SER A 193 -37.07 5.90 17.91
N ASN A 194 -38.05 6.80 17.82
CA ASN A 194 -38.03 7.98 16.97
C ASN A 194 -36.84 8.90 17.29
N ASN A 195 -36.23 9.50 16.27
CA ASN A 195 -35.02 10.34 16.36
C ASN A 195 -33.82 9.66 17.01
N HIS A 196 -33.80 8.33 17.02
CA HIS A 196 -32.67 7.57 17.51
C HIS A 196 -31.56 7.57 16.47
N ARG A 197 -30.38 8.03 16.87
CA ARG A 197 -29.15 7.98 16.04
C ARG A 197 -28.12 7.08 16.70
N ARG A 198 -27.38 6.38 15.87
CA ARG A 198 -26.28 5.54 16.30
C ARG A 198 -25.20 5.50 15.25
N THR A 199 -23.97 5.68 15.66
CA THR A 199 -22.81 5.39 14.82
C THR A 199 -22.40 3.95 15.02
N ILE A 200 -22.22 3.25 13.92
CA ILE A 200 -21.80 1.85 13.87
C ILE A 200 -20.50 1.77 13.07
N SER A 201 -19.67 0.81 13.37
CA SER A 201 -18.47 0.52 12.60
C SER A 201 -18.24 -0.98 12.48
N ARG A 202 -17.58 -1.37 11.39
CA ARG A 202 -17.10 -2.71 11.16
C ARG A 202 -15.84 -2.67 10.32
N SER A 203 -14.83 -3.43 10.74
CA SER A 203 -13.60 -3.59 9.99
C SER A 203 -13.33 -5.07 9.69
N GLY A 204 -12.48 -5.31 8.69
CA GLY A 204 -12.06 -6.65 8.29
C GLY A 204 -10.88 -6.60 7.33
N ILE A 205 -10.30 -7.77 7.07
CA ILE A 205 -9.26 -7.95 6.05
C ILE A 205 -9.87 -8.81 4.94
N PHE A 206 -9.77 -8.29 3.72
CA PHE A 206 -10.35 -8.91 2.53
C PHE A 206 -9.25 -9.16 1.49
N GLN A 207 -9.28 -10.34 0.86
CA GLN A 207 -8.47 -10.61 -0.33
C GLN A 207 -9.22 -10.05 -1.54
N ILE A 208 -8.61 -9.12 -2.27
CA ILE A 208 -9.19 -8.47 -3.44
C ILE A 208 -8.21 -8.61 -4.61
N SER A 209 -8.73 -8.89 -5.79
CA SER A 209 -7.94 -9.00 -7.02
C SER A 209 -7.86 -7.65 -7.73
N ALA A 210 -6.80 -7.44 -8.52
CA ALA A 210 -6.69 -6.28 -9.39
C ALA A 210 -7.88 -6.21 -10.37
N GLY A 211 -8.47 -5.02 -10.53
CA GLY A 211 -9.63 -4.79 -11.37
C GLY A 211 -10.98 -5.15 -10.74
N SER A 212 -10.99 -5.74 -9.54
CA SER A 212 -12.21 -5.98 -8.77
C SER A 212 -12.72 -4.70 -8.10
N TYR A 213 -14.00 -4.72 -7.70
CA TYR A 213 -14.58 -3.65 -6.89
C TYR A 213 -15.24 -4.19 -5.61
N LEU A 214 -15.24 -3.36 -4.58
CA LEU A 214 -15.96 -3.57 -3.33
C LEU A 214 -17.19 -2.67 -3.30
N GLN A 215 -18.29 -3.18 -2.74
CA GLN A 215 -19.46 -2.39 -2.34
C GLN A 215 -19.76 -2.64 -0.85
N ALA A 216 -20.04 -1.57 -0.10
CA ALA A 216 -20.70 -1.69 1.19
C ALA A 216 -22.20 -1.71 0.92
N MET A 217 -22.83 -2.85 1.15
CA MET A 217 -24.27 -3.05 0.93
C MET A 217 -25.03 -2.79 2.22
N TRP A 218 -26.25 -2.29 2.09
CA TRP A 218 -27.16 -2.12 3.22
C TRP A 218 -28.61 -2.36 2.82
N ALA A 219 -29.42 -2.73 3.78
CA ALA A 219 -30.86 -2.91 3.65
C ALA A 219 -31.55 -2.58 4.98
N THR A 220 -32.82 -2.26 4.93
CA THR A 220 -33.63 -2.00 6.12
C THR A 220 -35.01 -2.64 5.97
N ASN A 221 -35.65 -2.94 7.11
CA ASN A 221 -37.02 -3.40 7.14
C ASN A 221 -38.05 -2.25 7.19
N ASP A 222 -37.58 -0.99 7.14
CA ASP A 222 -38.44 0.21 7.15
C ASP A 222 -37.75 1.37 6.44
N THR A 223 -38.46 2.12 5.60
CA THR A 223 -37.92 3.27 4.86
C THR A 223 -37.70 4.53 5.70
N ASP A 224 -38.17 4.56 6.95
CA ASP A 224 -37.89 5.63 7.90
C ASP A 224 -36.50 5.53 8.53
N LEU A 225 -35.68 4.54 8.13
CA LEU A 225 -34.28 4.43 8.48
C LEU A 225 -33.41 4.95 7.33
N ASP A 226 -32.45 5.78 7.68
CA ASP A 226 -31.50 6.37 6.73
C ASP A 226 -30.04 6.28 7.25
N LEU A 227 -29.10 6.46 6.32
CA LEU A 227 -27.71 6.79 6.64
C LEU A 227 -27.65 8.31 6.72
N HIS A 228 -27.32 8.85 7.90
CA HIS A 228 -27.64 10.24 8.24
C HIS A 228 -26.39 11.11 8.45
N GLY A 229 -26.20 12.10 7.60
CA GLY A 229 -25.20 13.14 7.77
C GLY A 229 -25.70 14.27 8.67
N LEU A 230 -24.78 14.90 9.41
CA LEU A 230 -25.10 16.07 10.22
C LEU A 230 -24.32 17.30 9.73
N SER A 231 -25.01 18.40 9.58
CA SER A 231 -24.37 19.68 9.26
C SER A 231 -23.46 20.16 10.40
N ALA A 232 -22.46 20.98 10.07
CA ALA A 232 -21.61 21.62 11.06
C ALA A 232 -22.43 22.47 12.04
N SER A 233 -22.03 22.46 13.30
CA SER A 233 -22.60 23.31 14.36
C SER A 233 -21.58 24.36 14.81
N ALA A 234 -21.97 25.24 15.74
CA ALA A 234 -21.06 26.25 16.29
C ALA A 234 -19.85 25.67 17.05
N PHE A 235 -19.87 24.39 17.45
CA PHE A 235 -18.86 23.73 18.28
C PHE A 235 -18.30 22.46 17.67
N ALA A 236 -18.83 21.97 16.54
CA ALA A 236 -18.37 20.72 15.90
C ALA A 236 -18.44 20.82 14.36
N PRO A 237 -17.50 20.21 13.63
CA PRO A 237 -17.59 20.08 12.19
C PRO A 237 -18.77 19.20 11.77
N ALA A 238 -19.08 19.20 10.45
CA ALA A 238 -20.06 18.29 9.87
C ALA A 238 -19.66 16.83 10.11
N ILE A 239 -20.65 15.96 10.30
CA ILE A 239 -20.47 14.53 10.50
C ILE A 239 -20.95 13.82 9.23
N PRO A 240 -20.11 13.05 8.55
CA PRO A 240 -20.51 12.25 7.40
C PRO A 240 -21.58 11.22 7.76
N SER A 241 -22.47 10.91 6.82
CA SER A 241 -23.39 9.78 6.93
C SER A 241 -22.65 8.45 6.92
N VAL A 242 -21.59 8.37 6.11
CA VAL A 242 -20.74 7.17 5.96
C VAL A 242 -19.29 7.57 5.75
N THR A 243 -18.38 6.70 6.22
CA THR A 243 -16.95 6.77 5.93
C THR A 243 -16.41 5.37 5.62
N LEU A 244 -15.44 5.29 4.72
CA LEU A 244 -14.71 4.07 4.40
C LEU A 244 -13.22 4.38 4.36
N SER A 245 -12.43 3.63 5.12
CA SER A 245 -10.97 3.65 5.04
C SER A 245 -10.47 2.31 4.51
N VAL A 246 -9.57 2.35 3.55
CA VAL A 246 -8.99 1.18 2.90
C VAL A 246 -7.48 1.31 2.95
N VAL A 247 -6.78 0.26 3.38
CA VAL A 247 -5.31 0.20 3.41
C VAL A 247 -4.86 -1.19 2.99
N GLN A 248 -3.99 -1.27 1.99
CA GLN A 248 -3.34 -2.52 1.61
C GLN A 248 -2.36 -2.97 2.69
N VAL A 249 -2.54 -4.18 3.21
CA VAL A 249 -1.69 -4.77 4.26
C VAL A 249 -0.68 -5.78 3.71
N SER A 250 -0.94 -6.33 2.53
CA SER A 250 0.02 -7.12 1.75
C SER A 250 -0.40 -7.15 0.29
N GLY A 251 0.56 -7.08 -0.60
CA GLY A 251 0.41 -7.32 -2.03
C GLY A 251 0.66 -8.78 -2.40
#